data_599ed99138606a89d569dec719feb876
#
_entry.id   599ed99138606a89d569dec719feb876
#
_cell.length_a   1.000
_cell.length_b   1.000
_cell.length_c   1.000
_cell.angle_alpha   90.00
_cell.angle_beta   90.00
_cell.angle_gamma   90.00
#
_symmetry.space_group_name_H-M   'P 1'
#
loop_
_entity.id
_entity.type
_entity.pdbx_description
1 polymer ?
#
loop_
_entity_poly.entity_id
_entity_poly.type
_entity_poly.pdbx_seq_one_letter_code
_entity_poly.pdbx_strand_id
1 'polypeptide(L)'
;MKNSLLVRWSIVVSLAGFIFGFDTVVISGANQPIKELWHTSPIFHGFFIMSMALWGTVLGALFGGIPTQIWGRKKVLLWVGILFTVSAFGTALANDPYLFSFFRFIGGVGIGISSVVAPIYISEIATPTTRGRLVALYQFNIVFGILVAFVSNYALAGFGGDNDWRWMLGVLAIPSILYTLLVFSIAESPRWLITKQNNLAKAKEILLSAGVANVDEAVEEILSGSSNDESQQSSVGLLNKKHRRLVALAFMIAFFNQLSGINFILYYAPEILEQAGLATRDSLFNSIAIGSTNLVFTFVGLYLIDRLGRKTLLLIGSIGYIISLSLVAYAFYAHTGPVFLMSFLLLFIAAHAIGQGAVIWVFISEIFPTRIRSAGQSFGASIHWVFAALITLVTPVFLDKENGIFKENPWPIFAFFAGMMVLQLIWVLMRVPETKGISLEELEKKLLSKES
;
A
#
# COMPACT_ATOMS: atom_id res chain seq x y z
N MET A 1 -12.38 -20.67 -22.96
CA MET A 1 -11.80 -21.49 -21.87
C MET A 1 -10.30 -21.24 -21.63
N LYS A 2 -9.46 -20.85 -22.63
CA LYS A 2 -8.01 -20.69 -22.49
C LYS A 2 -7.56 -19.54 -21.55
N ASN A 3 -8.35 -18.49 -21.37
CA ASN A 3 -8.01 -17.39 -20.45
C ASN A 3 -8.33 -17.67 -18.97
N SER A 4 -8.95 -18.80 -18.63
CA SER A 4 -9.40 -19.07 -17.27
C SER A 4 -8.25 -19.35 -16.28
N LEU A 5 -7.18 -20.00 -16.72
CA LEU A 5 -6.00 -20.31 -15.89
C LEU A 5 -5.22 -19.05 -15.53
N LEU A 6 -4.97 -18.17 -16.50
CA LEU A 6 -4.29 -16.90 -16.31
C LEU A 6 -5.05 -16.00 -15.32
N VAL A 7 -6.37 -15.90 -15.48
CA VAL A 7 -7.23 -15.15 -14.54
C VAL A 7 -7.19 -15.79 -13.15
N ARG A 8 -7.27 -17.12 -13.06
CA ARG A 8 -7.17 -17.85 -11.79
C ARG A 8 -5.85 -17.58 -11.08
N TRP A 9 -4.70 -17.68 -11.77
CA TRP A 9 -3.39 -17.40 -11.19
C TRP A 9 -3.28 -15.95 -10.72
N SER A 10 -3.80 -15.01 -11.53
CA SER A 10 -3.82 -13.58 -11.16
C SER A 10 -4.67 -13.32 -9.93
N ILE A 11 -5.83 -13.97 -9.80
CA ILE A 11 -6.68 -13.88 -8.61
C ILE A 11 -5.94 -14.41 -7.39
N VAL A 12 -5.34 -15.61 -7.49
CA VAL A 12 -4.58 -16.19 -6.37
C VAL A 12 -3.47 -15.25 -5.91
N VAL A 13 -2.67 -14.73 -6.84
CA VAL A 13 -1.55 -13.84 -6.49
C VAL A 13 -2.05 -12.50 -5.94
N SER A 14 -3.15 -11.98 -6.45
CA SER A 14 -3.73 -10.73 -5.97
C SER A 14 -4.30 -10.81 -4.54
N LEU A 15 -4.59 -12.04 -4.02
CA LEU A 15 -4.96 -12.22 -2.61
C LEU A 15 -3.87 -11.82 -1.63
N ALA A 16 -2.58 -11.78 -2.05
CA ALA A 16 -1.53 -11.17 -1.24
C ALA A 16 -1.83 -9.69 -0.96
N GLY A 17 -2.46 -8.99 -1.90
CA GLY A 17 -2.96 -7.62 -1.69
C GLY A 17 -4.08 -7.56 -0.65
N PHE A 18 -5.00 -8.54 -0.65
CA PHE A 18 -6.05 -8.62 0.38
C PHE A 18 -5.45 -8.76 1.78
N ILE A 19 -4.49 -9.67 1.97
CA ILE A 19 -3.81 -9.88 3.26
C ILE A 19 -3.06 -8.62 3.67
N PHE A 20 -2.37 -7.98 2.74
CA PHE A 20 -1.71 -6.70 2.96
C PHE A 20 -2.69 -5.63 3.50
N GLY A 21 -3.79 -5.38 2.79
CA GLY A 21 -4.78 -4.38 3.20
C GLY A 21 -5.42 -4.71 4.55
N PHE A 22 -5.72 -5.99 4.79
CA PHE A 22 -6.27 -6.48 6.03
C PHE A 22 -5.29 -6.25 7.21
N ASP A 23 -4.03 -6.71 7.07
CA ASP A 23 -3.01 -6.59 8.13
C ASP A 23 -2.69 -5.13 8.47
N THR A 24 -2.74 -4.24 7.47
CA THR A 24 -2.49 -2.81 7.64
C THR A 24 -3.47 -2.19 8.65
N VAL A 25 -4.74 -2.57 8.60
CA VAL A 25 -5.80 -1.86 9.34
C VAL A 25 -6.33 -2.64 10.54
N VAL A 26 -6.19 -3.97 10.55
CA VAL A 26 -6.72 -4.80 11.64
C VAL A 26 -6.19 -4.38 13.02
N ILE A 27 -4.96 -3.87 13.09
CA ILE A 27 -4.35 -3.36 14.32
C ILE A 27 -5.14 -2.19 14.95
N SER A 28 -5.91 -1.45 14.16
CA SER A 28 -6.70 -0.31 14.66
C SER A 28 -7.75 -0.72 15.71
N GLY A 29 -8.35 -1.91 15.55
CA GLY A 29 -9.30 -2.43 16.54
C GLY A 29 -8.62 -2.97 17.80
N ALA A 30 -7.38 -3.42 17.69
CA ALA A 30 -6.60 -3.98 18.79
C ALA A 30 -5.77 -2.92 19.55
N ASN A 31 -5.70 -1.68 19.06
CA ASN A 31 -4.84 -0.62 19.58
C ASN A 31 -5.05 -0.37 21.08
N GLN A 32 -6.25 0.01 21.49
CA GLN A 32 -6.56 0.35 22.88
C GLN A 32 -6.49 -0.87 23.82
N PRO A 33 -7.08 -2.05 23.51
CA PRO A 33 -6.94 -3.23 24.33
C PRO A 33 -5.50 -3.64 24.61
N ILE A 34 -4.61 -3.58 23.60
CA ILE A 34 -3.18 -3.89 23.77
C ILE A 34 -2.48 -2.84 24.64
N LYS A 35 -2.82 -1.58 24.48
CA LYS A 35 -2.24 -0.51 25.28
C LYS A 35 -2.60 -0.65 26.76
N GLU A 36 -3.87 -0.93 27.05
CA GLU A 36 -4.36 -1.17 28.41
C GLU A 36 -3.73 -2.42 29.03
N LEU A 37 -3.60 -3.51 28.26
CA LEU A 37 -3.03 -4.77 28.75
C LEU A 37 -1.55 -4.62 29.16
N TRP A 38 -0.76 -3.90 28.35
CA TRP A 38 0.70 -3.82 28.57
C TRP A 38 1.17 -2.50 29.16
N HIS A 39 0.25 -1.58 29.48
CA HIS A 39 0.54 -0.25 30.07
C HIS A 39 1.69 0.46 29.38
N THR A 40 1.69 0.44 28.04
CA THR A 40 2.79 0.97 27.23
C THR A 40 2.77 2.50 27.17
N SER A 41 3.95 3.12 27.28
CA SER A 41 4.08 4.56 27.06
C SER A 41 3.78 4.92 25.57
N PRO A 42 3.33 6.16 25.27
CA PRO A 42 2.95 6.54 23.91
C PRO A 42 4.03 6.27 22.85
N ILE A 43 5.28 6.60 23.13
CA ILE A 43 6.39 6.39 22.18
C ILE A 43 6.70 4.91 22.00
N PHE A 44 6.68 4.13 23.07
CA PHE A 44 6.88 2.68 23.02
C PHE A 44 5.76 2.02 22.21
N HIS A 45 4.50 2.39 22.50
CA HIS A 45 3.34 1.88 21.80
C HIS A 45 3.39 2.19 20.30
N GLY A 46 3.71 3.43 19.94
CA GLY A 46 3.88 3.85 18.56
C GLY A 46 4.97 3.06 17.82
N PHE A 47 6.12 2.86 18.45
CA PHE A 47 7.24 2.15 17.83
C PHE A 47 7.01 0.64 17.75
N PHE A 48 6.80 -0.01 18.90
CA PHE A 48 6.78 -1.47 18.99
C PHE A 48 5.44 -2.09 18.59
N ILE A 49 4.31 -1.41 18.85
CA ILE A 49 2.98 -1.99 18.57
C ILE A 49 2.44 -1.53 17.23
N MET A 50 2.38 -0.22 16.99
CA MET A 50 1.67 0.32 15.85
C MET A 50 2.52 0.37 14.56
N SER A 51 3.79 0.76 14.64
CA SER A 51 4.62 0.98 13.43
C SER A 51 5.52 -0.19 13.04
N MET A 52 5.67 -1.21 13.88
CA MET A 52 6.67 -2.27 13.64
C MET A 52 6.43 -3.04 12.34
N ALA A 53 5.18 -3.31 11.98
CA ALA A 53 4.85 -3.89 10.67
C ALA A 53 5.29 -3.00 9.51
N LEU A 54 5.16 -1.68 9.64
CA LEU A 54 5.59 -0.74 8.59
C LEU A 54 7.12 -0.71 8.43
N TRP A 55 7.88 -0.82 9.52
CA TRP A 55 9.34 -0.97 9.44
C TRP A 55 9.73 -2.28 8.76
N GLY A 56 9.03 -3.37 9.04
CA GLY A 56 9.17 -4.62 8.28
C GLY A 56 8.86 -4.43 6.80
N THR A 57 7.82 -3.68 6.47
CA THR A 57 7.42 -3.36 5.08
C THR A 57 8.48 -2.57 4.35
N VAL A 58 9.15 -1.61 5.00
CA VAL A 58 10.29 -0.87 4.42
C VAL A 58 11.37 -1.85 3.99
N LEU A 59 11.80 -2.76 4.87
CA LEU A 59 12.85 -3.72 4.54
C LEU A 59 12.40 -4.73 3.48
N GLY A 60 11.16 -5.23 3.58
CA GLY A 60 10.59 -6.15 2.59
C GLY A 60 10.52 -5.52 1.20
N ALA A 61 10.11 -4.26 1.08
CA ALA A 61 10.04 -3.54 -0.19
C ALA A 61 11.41 -3.22 -0.79
N LEU A 62 12.40 -2.86 0.06
CA LEU A 62 13.77 -2.57 -0.37
C LEU A 62 14.48 -3.82 -0.92
N PHE A 63 14.35 -4.93 -0.22
CA PHE A 63 15.14 -6.13 -0.49
C PHE A 63 14.35 -7.24 -1.19
N GLY A 64 13.02 -7.15 -1.27
CA GLY A 64 12.16 -8.20 -1.84
C GLY A 64 12.42 -8.53 -3.31
N GLY A 65 13.00 -7.62 -4.07
CA GLY A 65 13.43 -7.87 -5.43
C GLY A 65 14.55 -8.92 -5.54
N ILE A 66 15.43 -9.01 -4.52
CA ILE A 66 16.57 -9.94 -4.53
C ILE A 66 16.09 -11.41 -4.52
N PRO A 67 15.33 -11.90 -3.52
CA PRO A 67 14.82 -13.27 -3.51
C PRO A 67 13.92 -13.55 -4.70
N THR A 68 13.17 -12.55 -5.19
CA THR A 68 12.30 -12.68 -6.37
C THR A 68 13.10 -13.03 -7.63
N GLN A 69 14.30 -12.49 -7.79
CA GLN A 69 15.18 -12.81 -8.92
C GLN A 69 15.90 -14.14 -8.75
N ILE A 70 16.33 -14.48 -7.52
CA ILE A 70 17.15 -15.68 -7.26
C ILE A 70 16.27 -16.93 -7.19
N TRP A 71 15.17 -16.91 -6.44
CA TRP A 71 14.36 -18.10 -6.14
C TRP A 71 13.17 -18.28 -7.07
N GLY A 72 12.81 -17.24 -7.85
CA GLY A 72 11.62 -17.21 -8.68
C GLY A 72 10.40 -16.65 -7.96
N ARG A 73 9.37 -16.36 -8.74
CA ARG A 73 8.20 -15.63 -8.24
C ARG A 73 7.30 -16.51 -7.37
N LYS A 74 7.04 -17.75 -7.83
CA LYS A 74 6.18 -18.70 -7.10
C LYS A 74 6.74 -19.04 -5.72
N LYS A 75 8.03 -19.34 -5.61
CA LYS A 75 8.65 -19.67 -4.33
C LYS A 75 8.61 -18.50 -3.36
N VAL A 76 8.86 -17.27 -3.85
CA VAL A 76 8.79 -16.07 -3.01
C VAL A 76 7.37 -15.79 -2.55
N LEU A 77 6.35 -15.94 -3.41
CA LEU A 77 4.94 -15.83 -3.04
C LEU A 77 4.54 -16.87 -1.98
N LEU A 78 5.08 -18.07 -2.04
CA LEU A 78 4.87 -19.10 -1.01
C LEU A 78 5.47 -18.65 0.33
N TRP A 79 6.72 -18.15 0.33
CA TRP A 79 7.33 -17.62 1.56
C TRP A 79 6.55 -16.44 2.13
N VAL A 80 6.04 -15.55 1.28
CA VAL A 80 5.13 -14.46 1.70
C VAL A 80 3.92 -15.01 2.45
N GLY A 81 3.26 -16.05 1.92
CA GLY A 81 2.13 -16.69 2.59
C GLY A 81 2.49 -17.30 3.94
N ILE A 82 3.67 -17.94 4.05
CA ILE A 82 4.18 -18.49 5.30
C ILE A 82 4.44 -17.36 6.31
N LEU A 83 5.11 -16.26 5.89
CA LEU A 83 5.38 -15.11 6.75
C LEU A 83 4.08 -14.50 7.29
N PHE A 84 3.06 -14.33 6.45
CA PHE A 84 1.75 -13.85 6.89
C PHE A 84 1.09 -14.79 7.90
N THR A 85 1.12 -16.10 7.63
CA THR A 85 0.54 -17.10 8.53
C THR A 85 1.24 -17.11 9.88
N VAL A 86 2.57 -17.12 9.88
CA VAL A 86 3.39 -17.08 11.11
C VAL A 86 3.15 -15.77 11.87
N SER A 87 3.10 -14.64 11.17
CA SER A 87 2.80 -13.35 11.78
C SER A 87 1.44 -13.33 12.46
N ALA A 88 0.38 -13.79 11.78
CA ALA A 88 -0.98 -13.78 12.31
C ALA A 88 -1.10 -14.61 13.58
N PHE A 89 -0.60 -15.86 13.57
CA PHE A 89 -0.59 -16.71 14.78
C PHE A 89 0.31 -16.14 15.87
N GLY A 90 1.53 -15.76 15.52
CA GLY A 90 2.50 -15.26 16.49
C GLY A 90 2.03 -13.98 17.17
N THR A 91 1.41 -13.07 16.43
CA THR A 91 0.84 -11.83 16.97
C THR A 91 -0.34 -12.11 17.90
N ALA A 92 -1.26 -13.00 17.49
CA ALA A 92 -2.43 -13.36 18.30
C ALA A 92 -2.07 -14.10 19.60
N LEU A 93 -0.99 -14.87 19.58
CA LEU A 93 -0.55 -15.69 20.73
C LEU A 93 0.52 -15.00 21.58
N ALA A 94 1.01 -13.83 21.19
CA ALA A 94 2.02 -13.10 21.94
C ALA A 94 1.54 -12.71 23.35
N ASN A 95 2.41 -12.90 24.35
CA ASN A 95 2.13 -12.58 25.75
C ASN A 95 2.94 -11.38 26.25
N ASP A 96 3.82 -10.85 25.44
CA ASP A 96 4.61 -9.65 25.73
C ASP A 96 4.76 -8.76 24.50
N PRO A 97 5.01 -7.45 24.67
CA PRO A 97 5.06 -6.50 23.56
C PRO A 97 6.24 -6.73 22.60
N TYR A 98 7.34 -7.32 23.02
CA TYR A 98 8.50 -7.54 22.16
C TYR A 98 8.26 -8.71 21.21
N LEU A 99 7.69 -9.82 21.73
CA LEU A 99 7.31 -10.96 20.92
C LEU A 99 6.20 -10.57 19.91
N PHE A 100 5.22 -9.78 20.36
CA PHE A 100 4.22 -9.18 19.50
C PHE A 100 4.86 -8.39 18.35
N SER A 101 5.77 -7.47 18.69
CA SER A 101 6.48 -6.62 17.72
C SER A 101 7.28 -7.45 16.72
N PHE A 102 7.95 -8.49 17.17
CA PHE A 102 8.72 -9.39 16.31
C PHE A 102 7.83 -10.04 15.24
N PHE A 103 6.67 -10.55 15.61
CA PHE A 103 5.74 -11.14 14.65
C PHE A 103 5.10 -10.09 13.75
N ARG A 104 4.79 -8.91 14.26
CA ARG A 104 4.36 -7.77 13.43
C ARG A 104 5.41 -7.39 12.39
N PHE A 105 6.68 -7.35 12.78
CA PHE A 105 7.79 -7.09 11.86
C PHE A 105 7.89 -8.15 10.76
N ILE A 106 7.77 -9.44 11.10
CA ILE A 106 7.75 -10.55 10.12
C ILE A 106 6.60 -10.38 9.11
N GLY A 107 5.40 -10.07 9.59
CA GLY A 107 4.25 -9.78 8.73
C GLY A 107 4.52 -8.62 7.79
N GLY A 108 5.10 -7.54 8.32
CA GLY A 108 5.52 -6.39 7.56
C GLY A 108 6.53 -6.73 6.44
N VAL A 109 7.53 -7.55 6.72
CA VAL A 109 8.46 -8.04 5.68
C VAL A 109 7.70 -8.77 4.58
N GLY A 110 6.72 -9.61 4.93
CA GLY A 110 5.82 -10.27 3.98
C GLY A 110 5.04 -9.27 3.12
N ILE A 111 4.48 -8.20 3.72
CA ILE A 111 3.80 -7.11 3.02
C ILE A 111 4.75 -6.46 2.00
N GLY A 112 5.94 -6.06 2.44
CA GLY A 112 6.92 -5.39 1.59
C GLY A 112 7.34 -6.25 0.40
N ILE A 113 7.65 -7.53 0.62
CA ILE A 113 8.00 -8.46 -0.47
C ILE A 113 6.82 -8.66 -1.42
N SER A 114 5.59 -8.82 -0.90
CA SER A 114 4.40 -9.04 -1.72
C SER A 114 4.09 -7.85 -2.62
N SER A 115 4.30 -6.63 -2.14
CA SER A 115 4.09 -5.40 -2.91
C SER A 115 5.00 -5.29 -4.14
N VAL A 116 6.11 -6.02 -4.14
CA VAL A 116 7.07 -6.12 -5.26
C VAL A 116 6.75 -7.33 -6.14
N VAL A 117 6.68 -8.53 -5.55
CA VAL A 117 6.62 -9.79 -6.31
C VAL A 117 5.26 -10.02 -6.97
N ALA A 118 4.15 -9.62 -6.33
CA ALA A 118 2.82 -9.91 -6.85
C ALA A 118 2.51 -9.13 -8.15
N PRO A 119 2.71 -7.80 -8.23
CA PRO A 119 2.55 -7.07 -9.48
C PRO A 119 3.51 -7.54 -10.59
N ILE A 120 4.75 -7.89 -10.25
CA ILE A 120 5.72 -8.44 -11.21
C ILE A 120 5.19 -9.75 -11.79
N TYR A 121 4.80 -10.72 -10.95
CA TYR A 121 4.27 -11.99 -11.42
C TYR A 121 3.05 -11.80 -12.34
N ILE A 122 2.07 -10.98 -11.89
CA ILE A 122 0.87 -10.72 -12.68
C ILE A 122 1.23 -10.10 -14.04
N SER A 123 2.17 -9.17 -14.09
CA SER A 123 2.60 -8.52 -15.33
C SER A 123 3.34 -9.46 -16.28
N GLU A 124 4.06 -10.46 -15.76
CA GLU A 124 4.83 -11.44 -16.53
C GLU A 124 3.97 -12.56 -17.15
N ILE A 125 2.83 -12.88 -16.51
CA ILE A 125 1.89 -13.88 -17.05
C ILE A 125 0.79 -13.26 -17.91
N ALA A 126 0.49 -11.97 -17.72
CA ALA A 126 -0.60 -11.27 -18.39
C ALA A 126 -0.25 -10.91 -19.84
N THR A 127 -1.24 -10.98 -20.72
CA THR A 127 -1.10 -10.44 -22.07
C THR A 127 -1.09 -8.89 -22.05
N PRO A 128 -0.49 -8.21 -23.04
CA PRO A 128 -0.48 -6.75 -23.09
C PRO A 128 -1.87 -6.12 -22.92
N THR A 129 -2.91 -6.75 -23.47
CA THR A 129 -4.30 -6.26 -23.43
C THR A 129 -5.00 -6.44 -22.07
N THR A 130 -4.56 -7.40 -21.26
CA THR A 130 -5.18 -7.72 -19.96
C THR A 130 -4.37 -7.27 -18.77
N ARG A 131 -3.07 -6.97 -18.96
CA ARG A 131 -2.10 -6.63 -17.90
C ARG A 131 -2.62 -5.56 -16.94
N GLY A 132 -3.08 -4.43 -17.45
CA GLY A 132 -3.57 -3.32 -16.62
C GLY A 132 -4.72 -3.73 -15.71
N ARG A 133 -5.69 -4.49 -16.24
CA ARG A 133 -6.85 -4.97 -15.46
C ARG A 133 -6.45 -5.96 -14.37
N LEU A 134 -5.52 -6.86 -14.68
CA LEU A 134 -5.07 -7.87 -13.72
C LEU A 134 -4.17 -7.28 -12.62
N VAL A 135 -3.35 -6.28 -12.94
CA VAL A 135 -2.61 -5.53 -11.91
C VAL A 135 -3.56 -4.70 -11.03
N ALA A 136 -4.60 -4.09 -11.63
CA ALA A 136 -5.61 -3.36 -10.86
C ALA A 136 -6.36 -4.28 -9.87
N LEU A 137 -6.45 -5.58 -10.13
CA LEU A 137 -7.03 -6.55 -9.20
C LEU A 137 -6.24 -6.64 -7.88
N TYR A 138 -4.91 -6.49 -7.94
CA TYR A 138 -4.08 -6.44 -6.72
C TYR A 138 -4.44 -5.20 -5.88
N GLN A 139 -4.57 -4.03 -6.50
CA GLN A 139 -4.98 -2.79 -5.81
C GLN A 139 -6.40 -2.90 -5.23
N PHE A 140 -7.34 -3.48 -6.00
CA PHE A 140 -8.69 -3.79 -5.50
C PHE A 140 -8.65 -4.63 -4.23
N ASN A 141 -7.84 -5.70 -4.23
CA ASN A 141 -7.73 -6.59 -3.09
C ASN A 141 -7.15 -5.88 -1.86
N ILE A 142 -6.23 -4.92 -2.02
CA ILE A 142 -5.72 -4.12 -0.89
C ILE A 142 -6.87 -3.35 -0.23
N VAL A 143 -7.63 -2.58 -0.98
CA VAL A 143 -8.72 -1.77 -0.40
C VAL A 143 -9.89 -2.62 0.09
N PHE A 144 -10.14 -3.77 -0.53
CA PHE A 144 -11.11 -4.74 -0.06
C PHE A 144 -10.66 -5.38 1.26
N GLY A 145 -9.37 -5.70 1.41
CA GLY A 145 -8.79 -6.17 2.66
C GLY A 145 -8.94 -5.16 3.80
N ILE A 146 -8.71 -3.87 3.52
CA ILE A 146 -8.95 -2.78 4.49
C ILE A 146 -10.41 -2.78 4.97
N LEU A 147 -11.38 -2.87 4.06
CA LEU A 147 -12.80 -2.91 4.43
C LEU A 147 -13.11 -4.14 5.30
N VAL A 148 -12.65 -5.33 4.89
CA VAL A 148 -12.90 -6.56 5.64
C VAL A 148 -12.23 -6.54 7.01
N ALA A 149 -11.07 -5.88 7.16
CA ALA A 149 -10.44 -5.69 8.46
C ALA A 149 -11.31 -4.85 9.41
N PHE A 150 -11.89 -3.74 8.96
CA PHE A 150 -12.82 -2.96 9.78
C PHE A 150 -14.08 -3.77 10.14
N VAL A 151 -14.63 -4.52 9.17
CA VAL A 151 -15.79 -5.40 9.43
C VAL A 151 -15.44 -6.48 10.46
N SER A 152 -14.27 -7.10 10.35
CA SER A 152 -13.85 -8.15 11.29
C SER A 152 -13.57 -7.61 12.69
N ASN A 153 -12.98 -6.41 12.82
CA ASN A 153 -12.78 -5.76 14.10
C ASN A 153 -14.12 -5.52 14.81
N TYR A 154 -15.11 -4.97 14.10
CA TYR A 154 -16.45 -4.76 14.64
C TYR A 154 -17.13 -6.08 15.04
N ALA A 155 -17.05 -7.11 14.18
CA ALA A 155 -17.69 -8.40 14.40
C ALA A 155 -17.07 -9.19 15.57
N LEU A 156 -15.76 -9.02 15.81
CA LEU A 156 -15.02 -9.73 16.84
C LEU A 156 -14.89 -8.92 18.14
N ALA A 157 -15.33 -7.67 18.17
CA ALA A 157 -15.33 -6.83 19.36
C ALA A 157 -16.16 -7.49 20.48
N GLY A 158 -15.51 -7.71 21.64
CA GLY A 158 -16.09 -8.41 22.80
C GLY A 158 -16.08 -9.94 22.70
N PHE A 159 -15.65 -10.53 21.58
CA PHE A 159 -15.51 -11.98 21.46
C PHE A 159 -14.27 -12.48 22.21
N GLY A 160 -14.49 -13.21 23.29
CA GLY A 160 -13.39 -13.64 24.16
C GLY A 160 -13.07 -12.67 25.29
N GLY A 161 -13.93 -11.68 25.56
CA GLY A 161 -13.75 -10.68 26.61
C GLY A 161 -12.48 -9.84 26.39
N ASP A 162 -11.65 -9.68 27.41
CA ASP A 162 -10.40 -8.88 27.36
C ASP A 162 -9.37 -9.40 26.34
N ASN A 163 -9.60 -10.55 25.73
CA ASN A 163 -8.77 -11.13 24.70
C ASN A 163 -9.33 -10.97 23.27
N ASP A 164 -10.31 -10.12 23.06
CA ASP A 164 -10.93 -9.90 21.75
C ASP A 164 -9.92 -9.44 20.67
N TRP A 165 -8.93 -8.63 21.05
CA TRP A 165 -7.85 -8.20 20.19
C TRP A 165 -7.04 -9.36 19.58
N ARG A 166 -6.91 -10.49 20.30
CA ARG A 166 -6.24 -11.71 19.81
C ARG A 166 -7.01 -12.34 18.66
N TRP A 167 -8.33 -12.34 18.76
CA TRP A 167 -9.22 -12.83 17.70
C TRP A 167 -9.23 -11.91 16.51
N MET A 168 -9.26 -10.56 16.74
CA MET A 168 -9.17 -9.58 15.66
C MET A 168 -7.90 -9.77 14.82
N LEU A 169 -6.74 -9.92 15.46
CA LEU A 169 -5.47 -10.12 14.75
C LEU A 169 -5.34 -11.56 14.21
N GLY A 170 -5.78 -12.55 14.98
CA GLY A 170 -5.65 -13.97 14.65
C GLY A 170 -6.49 -14.40 13.44
N VAL A 171 -7.64 -13.77 13.21
CA VAL A 171 -8.50 -14.10 12.07
C VAL A 171 -7.79 -13.95 10.71
N LEU A 172 -6.75 -13.13 10.64
CA LEU A 172 -5.88 -13.01 9.47
C LEU A 172 -5.20 -14.33 9.08
N ALA A 173 -5.03 -15.26 10.02
CA ALA A 173 -4.47 -16.59 9.74
C ALA A 173 -5.32 -17.36 8.71
N ILE A 174 -6.64 -17.18 8.70
CA ILE A 174 -7.55 -17.88 7.78
C ILE A 174 -7.22 -17.53 6.31
N PRO A 175 -7.29 -16.27 5.87
CA PRO A 175 -6.92 -15.91 4.50
C PRO A 175 -5.44 -16.16 4.19
N SER A 176 -4.54 -16.08 5.18
CA SER A 176 -3.11 -16.34 4.99
C SER A 176 -2.81 -17.81 4.68
N ILE A 177 -3.43 -18.74 5.41
CA ILE A 177 -3.34 -20.17 5.13
C ILE A 177 -3.95 -20.49 3.77
N LEU A 178 -5.16 -19.97 3.50
CA LEU A 178 -5.83 -20.18 2.22
C LEU A 178 -4.96 -19.69 1.05
N TYR A 179 -4.40 -18.50 1.15
CA TYR A 179 -3.46 -17.96 0.17
C TYR A 179 -2.26 -18.88 -0.02
N THR A 180 -1.62 -19.29 1.07
CA THR A 180 -0.44 -20.18 1.04
C THR A 180 -0.74 -21.48 0.31
N LEU A 181 -1.89 -22.10 0.59
CA LEU A 181 -2.33 -23.32 -0.10
C LEU A 181 -2.63 -23.07 -1.59
N LEU A 182 -3.28 -21.96 -1.91
CA LEU A 182 -3.61 -21.61 -3.30
C LEU A 182 -2.36 -21.33 -4.15
N VAL A 183 -1.28 -20.78 -3.56
CA VAL A 183 -0.01 -20.54 -4.25
C VAL A 183 0.62 -21.83 -4.80
N PHE A 184 0.38 -22.99 -4.20
CA PHE A 184 0.83 -24.25 -4.78
C PHE A 184 0.23 -24.52 -6.16
N SER A 185 -0.98 -24.00 -6.45
CA SER A 185 -1.70 -24.21 -7.70
C SER A 185 -1.25 -23.31 -8.86
N ILE A 186 -0.46 -22.27 -8.62
CA ILE A 186 0.04 -21.39 -9.69
C ILE A 186 1.28 -21.96 -10.35
N ALA A 187 1.52 -21.58 -11.61
CA ALA A 187 2.77 -21.90 -12.30
C ALA A 187 3.88 -20.90 -11.92
N GLU A 188 5.14 -21.23 -12.23
CA GLU A 188 6.23 -20.25 -12.13
C GLU A 188 6.18 -19.27 -13.31
N SER A 189 6.82 -18.11 -13.19
CA SER A 189 6.90 -17.13 -14.26
C SER A 189 7.63 -17.67 -15.49
N PRO A 190 7.02 -17.65 -16.70
CA PRO A 190 7.70 -18.02 -17.93
C PRO A 190 8.95 -17.16 -18.19
N ARG A 191 8.84 -15.85 -17.93
CA ARG A 191 9.98 -14.92 -18.11
C ARG A 191 11.17 -15.32 -17.23
N TRP A 192 10.93 -15.64 -15.96
CA TRP A 192 11.99 -16.06 -15.05
C TRP A 192 12.60 -17.40 -15.44
N LEU A 193 11.78 -18.37 -15.89
CA LEU A 193 12.27 -19.66 -16.38
C LEU A 193 13.19 -19.52 -17.59
N ILE A 194 12.87 -18.61 -18.50
CA ILE A 194 13.69 -18.34 -19.69
C ILE A 194 15.00 -17.63 -19.28
N THR A 195 14.88 -16.51 -18.57
CA THR A 195 16.01 -15.58 -18.34
C THR A 195 16.98 -16.04 -17.26
N LYS A 196 16.53 -16.80 -16.25
CA LYS A 196 17.35 -17.20 -15.09
C LYS A 196 17.60 -18.70 -15.01
N GLN A 197 16.68 -19.52 -15.51
CA GLN A 197 16.81 -20.99 -15.46
C GLN A 197 17.18 -21.61 -16.82
N ASN A 198 17.14 -20.83 -17.89
CA ASN A 198 17.32 -21.29 -19.27
C ASN A 198 16.41 -22.49 -19.63
N ASN A 199 15.23 -22.57 -19.01
CA ASN A 199 14.28 -23.68 -19.16
C ASN A 199 13.17 -23.33 -20.14
N LEU A 200 13.51 -23.31 -21.42
CA LEU A 200 12.59 -22.98 -22.52
C LEU A 200 11.42 -23.96 -22.63
N ALA A 201 11.66 -25.26 -22.40
CA ALA A 201 10.62 -26.27 -22.53
C ALA A 201 9.48 -26.03 -21.55
N LYS A 202 9.80 -25.83 -20.27
CA LYS A 202 8.78 -25.58 -19.23
C LYS A 202 8.10 -24.21 -19.40
N ALA A 203 8.84 -23.20 -19.86
CA ALA A 203 8.28 -21.88 -20.13
C ALA A 203 7.25 -21.95 -21.28
N LYS A 204 7.55 -22.67 -22.37
CA LYS A 204 6.61 -22.90 -23.48
C LYS A 204 5.35 -23.65 -23.04
N GLU A 205 5.48 -24.68 -22.20
CA GLU A 205 4.35 -25.42 -21.64
C GLU A 205 3.41 -24.48 -20.85
N ILE A 206 3.97 -23.59 -20.01
CA ILE A 206 3.20 -22.64 -19.21
C ILE A 206 2.52 -21.60 -20.10
N LEU A 207 3.23 -21.05 -21.10
CA LEU A 207 2.65 -20.09 -22.06
C LEU A 207 1.49 -20.70 -22.86
N LEU A 208 1.64 -21.96 -23.30
CA LEU A 208 0.56 -22.72 -23.95
C LEU A 208 -0.64 -22.89 -23.02
N SER A 209 -0.41 -23.29 -21.76
CA SER A 209 -1.46 -23.47 -20.78
C SER A 209 -2.19 -22.16 -20.43
N ALA A 210 -1.44 -21.03 -20.44
CA ALA A 210 -1.97 -19.68 -20.25
C ALA A 210 -2.76 -19.17 -21.47
N GLY A 211 -2.72 -19.89 -22.59
CA GLY A 211 -3.50 -19.56 -23.79
C GLY A 211 -2.85 -18.53 -24.71
N VAL A 212 -1.53 -18.37 -24.64
CA VAL A 212 -0.77 -17.54 -25.58
C VAL A 212 -0.86 -18.15 -26.98
N ALA A 213 -1.28 -17.36 -27.96
CA ALA A 213 -1.55 -17.85 -29.31
C ALA A 213 -0.27 -18.21 -30.08
N ASN A 214 0.77 -17.39 -29.98
CA ASN A 214 2.06 -17.62 -30.61
C ASN A 214 3.15 -17.68 -29.52
N VAL A 215 3.46 -18.91 -29.10
CA VAL A 215 4.40 -19.16 -27.98
C VAL A 215 5.85 -18.86 -28.39
N ASP A 216 6.22 -19.16 -29.64
CA ASP A 216 7.58 -18.93 -30.12
C ASP A 216 7.90 -17.44 -30.21
N GLU A 217 6.97 -16.63 -30.71
CA GLU A 217 7.09 -15.17 -30.75
C GLU A 217 7.18 -14.58 -29.33
N ALA A 218 6.35 -15.06 -28.39
CA ALA A 218 6.42 -14.64 -26.99
C ALA A 218 7.76 -14.97 -26.34
N VAL A 219 8.36 -16.13 -26.67
CA VAL A 219 9.69 -16.51 -26.20
C VAL A 219 10.78 -15.61 -26.80
N GLU A 220 10.69 -15.30 -28.09
CA GLU A 220 11.64 -14.40 -28.75
C GLU A 220 11.54 -12.96 -28.19
N GLU A 221 10.33 -12.48 -27.92
CA GLU A 221 10.11 -11.18 -27.25
C GLU A 221 10.76 -11.12 -25.87
N ILE A 222 10.62 -12.20 -25.07
CA ILE A 222 11.25 -12.30 -23.74
C ILE A 222 12.77 -12.31 -23.86
N LEU A 223 13.34 -13.06 -24.80
CA LEU A 223 14.79 -13.15 -25.01
C LEU A 223 15.39 -11.84 -25.50
N SER A 224 14.75 -11.19 -26.48
CA SER A 224 15.20 -9.90 -27.01
C SER A 224 15.09 -8.77 -25.98
N GLY A 225 14.04 -8.78 -25.16
CA GLY A 225 13.89 -7.86 -24.05
C GLY A 225 14.96 -8.04 -22.98
N SER A 226 15.37 -9.28 -22.67
CA SER A 226 16.40 -9.57 -21.66
C SER A 226 17.82 -9.21 -22.10
N SER A 227 18.17 -9.42 -23.35
CA SER A 227 19.48 -9.01 -23.89
C SER A 227 19.66 -7.49 -23.91
N ASN A 228 18.57 -6.73 -24.13
CA ASN A 228 18.58 -5.28 -24.03
C ASN A 228 18.72 -4.79 -22.59
N ASP A 229 18.09 -5.46 -21.61
CA ASP A 229 18.21 -5.13 -20.19
C ASP A 229 19.62 -5.35 -19.65
N GLU A 230 20.30 -6.44 -20.00
CA GLU A 230 21.68 -6.75 -19.58
C GLU A 230 22.72 -5.83 -20.21
N SER A 231 22.59 -5.51 -21.49
CA SER A 231 23.50 -4.57 -22.18
C SER A 231 23.34 -3.12 -21.74
N GLN A 232 22.20 -2.75 -21.14
CA GLN A 232 21.89 -1.41 -20.67
C GLN A 232 22.09 -1.22 -19.16
N GLN A 233 22.45 -2.25 -18.41
CA GLN A 233 22.72 -2.19 -16.98
C GLN A 233 24.03 -1.47 -16.62
N SER A 234 24.63 -0.73 -17.57
CA SER A 234 25.83 0.08 -17.34
C SER A 234 25.56 1.31 -16.50
N SER A 235 26.01 1.26 -15.24
CA SER A 235 26.59 2.34 -14.41
C SER A 235 25.90 3.70 -14.21
N VAL A 236 24.71 3.98 -14.72
CA VAL A 236 24.05 5.27 -14.44
C VAL A 236 23.13 5.08 -13.23
N GLY A 237 23.67 5.25 -12.04
CA GLY A 237 22.92 5.14 -10.79
C GLY A 237 21.75 6.14 -10.71
N LEU A 238 20.71 5.77 -9.96
CA LEU A 238 19.55 6.63 -9.67
C LEU A 238 19.96 8.03 -9.14
N LEU A 239 21.01 8.09 -8.34
CA LEU A 239 21.52 9.33 -7.70
C LEU A 239 22.40 10.18 -8.61
N ASN A 240 22.51 9.89 -9.90
CA ASN A 240 23.22 10.77 -10.84
C ASN A 240 22.54 12.14 -10.88
N LYS A 241 23.35 13.21 -10.99
CA LYS A 241 22.87 14.60 -11.09
C LYS A 241 21.77 14.76 -12.14
N LYS A 242 21.90 14.05 -13.28
CA LYS A 242 20.91 14.04 -14.38
C LYS A 242 19.49 13.59 -13.92
N HIS A 243 19.39 12.76 -12.89
CA HIS A 243 18.09 12.24 -12.41
C HIS A 243 17.55 12.95 -11.17
N ARG A 244 18.25 14.00 -10.69
CA ARG A 244 17.91 14.72 -9.45
C ARG A 244 16.45 15.20 -9.43
N ARG A 245 15.97 15.71 -10.56
CA ARG A 245 14.57 16.18 -10.68
C ARG A 245 13.57 15.03 -10.55
N LEU A 246 13.84 13.88 -11.17
CA LEU A 246 12.99 12.70 -11.10
C LEU A 246 12.94 12.15 -9.68
N VAL A 247 14.11 12.05 -9.04
CA VAL A 247 14.25 11.64 -7.64
C VAL A 247 13.50 12.59 -6.70
N ALA A 248 13.61 13.90 -6.93
CA ALA A 248 12.88 14.91 -6.15
C ALA A 248 11.35 14.80 -6.34
N LEU A 249 10.87 14.55 -7.57
CA LEU A 249 9.44 14.35 -7.84
C LEU A 249 8.92 13.08 -7.13
N ALA A 250 9.65 11.97 -7.20
CA ALA A 250 9.30 10.73 -6.53
C ALA A 250 9.32 10.86 -4.99
N PHE A 251 10.32 11.57 -4.46
CA PHE A 251 10.39 11.89 -3.02
C PHE A 251 9.17 12.70 -2.58
N MET A 252 8.91 13.81 -3.26
CA MET A 252 7.86 14.76 -2.86
C MET A 252 6.46 14.16 -2.97
N ILE A 253 6.17 13.36 -4.00
CA ILE A 253 4.85 12.73 -4.11
C ILE A 253 4.64 11.68 -3.00
N ALA A 254 5.66 10.90 -2.66
CA ALA A 254 5.60 9.92 -1.58
C ALA A 254 5.53 10.59 -0.20
N PHE A 255 6.28 11.66 0.01
CA PHE A 255 6.28 12.50 1.21
C PHE A 255 4.89 13.11 1.45
N PHE A 256 4.33 13.82 0.48
CA PHE A 256 3.00 14.42 0.62
C PHE A 256 1.89 13.40 0.72
N ASN A 257 2.03 12.23 0.09
CA ASN A 257 1.05 11.16 0.25
C ASN A 257 0.89 10.80 1.72
N GLN A 258 1.98 10.65 2.46
CA GLN A 258 1.94 10.30 3.86
C GLN A 258 1.57 11.49 4.76
N LEU A 259 2.06 12.68 4.44
CA LEU A 259 1.70 13.92 5.15
C LEU A 259 0.28 14.44 4.84
N SER A 260 -0.49 13.71 4.03
CA SER A 260 -1.95 13.88 4.00
C SER A 260 -2.63 13.38 5.28
N GLY A 261 -1.95 12.51 6.05
CA GLY A 261 -2.51 11.89 7.24
C GLY A 261 -3.29 10.60 6.97
N ILE A 262 -3.18 10.01 5.77
CA ILE A 262 -3.97 8.82 5.42
C ILE A 262 -3.72 7.65 6.37
N ASN A 263 -2.45 7.32 6.67
CA ASN A 263 -2.14 6.25 7.60
C ASN A 263 -2.50 6.61 9.04
N PHE A 264 -2.35 7.87 9.44
CA PHE A 264 -2.87 8.36 10.72
C PHE A 264 -4.37 8.04 10.86
N ILE A 265 -5.18 8.39 9.86
CA ILE A 265 -6.63 8.16 9.92
C ILE A 265 -6.96 6.66 9.85
N LEU A 266 -6.35 5.87 8.97
CA LEU A 266 -6.67 4.45 8.83
C LEU A 266 -6.27 3.60 10.05
N TYR A 267 -5.09 3.87 10.61
CA TYR A 267 -4.58 3.12 11.77
C TYR A 267 -5.26 3.49 13.08
N TYR A 268 -5.73 4.73 13.19
CA TYR A 268 -6.31 5.26 14.43
C TYR A 268 -7.79 5.67 14.26
N ALA A 269 -8.47 5.15 13.22
CA ALA A 269 -9.86 5.49 12.93
C ALA A 269 -10.80 5.33 14.14
N PRO A 270 -10.83 4.19 14.84
CA PRO A 270 -11.71 4.04 16.02
C PRO A 270 -11.38 5.06 17.10
N GLU A 271 -10.10 5.29 17.39
CA GLU A 271 -9.66 6.23 18.43
C GLU A 271 -10.03 7.68 18.13
N ILE A 272 -9.87 8.10 16.87
CA ILE A 272 -10.28 9.44 16.40
C ILE A 272 -11.79 9.63 16.60
N LEU A 273 -12.58 8.60 16.28
CA LEU A 273 -14.03 8.63 16.43
C LEU A 273 -14.47 8.62 17.90
N GLU A 274 -13.76 7.90 18.78
CA GLU A 274 -13.98 7.91 20.22
C GLU A 274 -13.67 9.29 20.83
N GLN A 275 -12.62 9.95 20.38
CA GLN A 275 -12.32 11.33 20.81
C GLN A 275 -13.38 12.34 20.33
N ALA A 276 -14.10 12.02 19.25
CA ALA A 276 -15.26 12.78 18.82
C ALA A 276 -16.55 12.50 19.61
N GLY A 277 -16.48 11.61 20.61
CA GLY A 277 -17.59 11.31 21.52
C GLY A 277 -18.39 10.05 21.17
N LEU A 278 -17.93 9.21 20.24
CA LEU A 278 -18.56 7.91 20.00
C LEU A 278 -18.11 6.87 21.03
N ALA A 279 -19.02 5.95 21.39
CA ALA A 279 -18.64 4.77 22.15
C ALA A 279 -17.73 3.85 21.31
N THR A 280 -16.90 3.02 21.96
CA THR A 280 -15.92 2.15 21.28
C THR A 280 -16.56 1.28 20.19
N ARG A 281 -17.71 0.65 20.49
CA ARG A 281 -18.39 -0.21 19.51
C ARG A 281 -18.94 0.58 18.32
N ASP A 282 -19.45 1.78 18.54
CA ASP A 282 -19.95 2.67 17.49
C ASP A 282 -18.77 3.19 16.64
N SER A 283 -17.62 3.44 17.24
CA SER A 283 -16.40 3.84 16.55
C SER A 283 -15.89 2.75 15.61
N LEU A 284 -15.88 1.48 16.05
CA LEU A 284 -15.57 0.34 15.21
C LEU A 284 -16.56 0.19 14.06
N PHE A 285 -17.88 0.33 14.32
CA PHE A 285 -18.90 0.28 13.28
C PHE A 285 -18.75 1.39 12.24
N ASN A 286 -18.54 2.63 12.69
CA ASN A 286 -18.36 3.76 11.79
C ASN A 286 -17.05 3.70 10.99
N SER A 287 -16.03 2.99 11.48
CA SER A 287 -14.80 2.74 10.73
C SER A 287 -15.05 1.89 9.47
N ILE A 288 -16.11 1.07 9.43
CA ILE A 288 -16.54 0.33 8.23
C ILE A 288 -16.91 1.31 7.11
N ALA A 289 -17.54 2.44 7.43
CA ALA A 289 -17.86 3.45 6.42
C ALA A 289 -16.60 4.09 5.81
N ILE A 290 -15.53 4.25 6.60
CA ILE A 290 -14.20 4.68 6.10
C ILE A 290 -13.67 3.67 5.07
N GLY A 291 -13.66 2.39 5.41
CA GLY A 291 -13.23 1.31 4.49
C GLY A 291 -14.09 1.23 3.23
N SER A 292 -15.41 1.34 3.38
CA SER A 292 -16.38 1.31 2.27
C SER A 292 -16.17 2.49 1.32
N THR A 293 -16.01 3.69 1.86
CA THR A 293 -15.71 4.89 1.07
C THR A 293 -14.39 4.75 0.32
N ASN A 294 -13.35 4.24 1.00
CA ASN A 294 -12.07 3.98 0.34
C ASN A 294 -12.22 3.02 -0.84
N LEU A 295 -12.95 1.92 -0.66
CA LEU A 295 -13.20 0.94 -1.74
C LEU A 295 -13.93 1.57 -2.93
N VAL A 296 -15.07 2.23 -2.69
CA VAL A 296 -15.90 2.84 -3.74
C VAL A 296 -15.10 3.91 -4.51
N PHE A 297 -14.46 4.83 -3.80
CA PHE A 297 -13.75 5.93 -4.44
C PHE A 297 -12.41 5.52 -5.06
N THR A 298 -11.82 4.40 -4.68
CA THR A 298 -10.69 3.80 -5.41
C THR A 298 -11.10 3.40 -6.82
N PHE A 299 -12.28 2.79 -7.02
CA PHE A 299 -12.80 2.52 -8.38
C PHE A 299 -13.03 3.80 -9.18
N VAL A 300 -13.58 4.83 -8.54
CA VAL A 300 -13.76 6.13 -9.19
C VAL A 300 -12.42 6.71 -9.61
N GLY A 301 -11.41 6.66 -8.75
CA GLY A 301 -10.04 7.11 -9.04
C GLY A 301 -9.41 6.37 -10.22
N LEU A 302 -9.47 5.03 -10.20
CA LEU A 302 -8.97 4.19 -11.30
C LEU A 302 -9.68 4.47 -12.64
N TYR A 303 -10.96 4.78 -12.61
CA TYR A 303 -11.71 5.18 -13.81
C TYR A 303 -11.32 6.56 -14.32
N LEU A 304 -11.07 7.50 -13.42
CA LEU A 304 -10.79 8.89 -13.76
C LEU A 304 -9.33 9.15 -14.16
N ILE A 305 -8.38 8.31 -13.71
CA ILE A 305 -6.94 8.56 -13.93
C ILE A 305 -6.56 8.65 -15.41
N ASP A 306 -7.18 7.82 -16.26
CA ASP A 306 -6.94 7.84 -17.69
C ASP A 306 -7.80 8.90 -18.43
N ARG A 307 -8.84 9.43 -17.78
CA ARG A 307 -9.72 10.45 -18.35
C ARG A 307 -9.28 11.86 -18.03
N LEU A 308 -8.93 12.14 -16.78
CA LEU A 308 -8.58 13.48 -16.31
C LEU A 308 -7.07 13.73 -16.25
N GLY A 309 -6.26 12.66 -16.17
CA GLY A 309 -4.81 12.76 -16.02
C GLY A 309 -4.34 12.85 -14.58
N ARG A 310 -3.04 12.67 -14.41
CA ARG A 310 -2.42 12.50 -13.08
C ARG A 310 -2.36 13.82 -12.31
N LYS A 311 -1.95 14.88 -12.97
CA LYS A 311 -1.88 16.22 -12.35
C LYS A 311 -3.25 16.74 -11.93
N THR A 312 -4.26 16.57 -12.76
CA THR A 312 -5.63 17.03 -12.47
C THR A 312 -6.20 16.30 -11.24
N LEU A 313 -5.99 14.98 -11.14
CA LEU A 313 -6.45 14.21 -9.96
C LEU A 313 -5.71 14.61 -8.69
N LEU A 314 -4.41 14.91 -8.78
CA LEU A 314 -3.66 15.43 -7.63
C LEU A 314 -4.18 16.80 -7.17
N LEU A 315 -4.60 17.68 -8.10
CA LEU A 315 -5.19 18.97 -7.75
C LEU A 315 -6.56 18.79 -7.07
N ILE A 316 -7.44 17.97 -7.65
CA ILE A 316 -8.75 17.65 -7.06
C ILE A 316 -8.56 17.06 -5.66
N GLY A 317 -7.66 16.08 -5.51
CA GLY A 317 -7.32 15.48 -4.22
C GLY A 317 -6.79 16.50 -3.22
N SER A 318 -5.87 17.38 -3.63
CA SER A 318 -5.31 18.42 -2.74
C SER A 318 -6.38 19.39 -2.22
N ILE A 319 -7.28 19.84 -3.09
CA ILE A 319 -8.41 20.71 -2.68
C ILE A 319 -9.34 19.95 -1.74
N GLY A 320 -9.68 18.72 -2.06
CA GLY A 320 -10.51 17.87 -1.22
C GLY A 320 -9.91 17.65 0.16
N TYR A 321 -8.61 17.41 0.26
CA TYR A 321 -7.89 17.30 1.54
C TYR A 321 -7.94 18.60 2.36
N ILE A 322 -7.64 19.74 1.74
CA ILE A 322 -7.62 21.02 2.42
C ILE A 322 -8.99 21.29 3.04
N ILE A 323 -10.06 21.12 2.27
CA ILE A 323 -11.43 21.33 2.74
C ILE A 323 -11.76 20.34 3.86
N SER A 324 -11.58 19.06 3.63
CA SER A 324 -12.01 18.03 4.58
C SER A 324 -11.21 18.08 5.89
N LEU A 325 -9.88 18.18 5.83
CA LEU A 325 -9.04 18.25 7.03
C LEU A 325 -9.25 19.54 7.83
N SER A 326 -9.47 20.68 7.16
CA SER A 326 -9.80 21.94 7.84
C SER A 326 -11.14 21.85 8.56
N LEU A 327 -12.13 21.18 7.96
CA LEU A 327 -13.44 21.00 8.57
C LEU A 327 -13.43 19.93 9.67
N VAL A 328 -12.58 18.89 9.57
CA VAL A 328 -12.32 17.96 10.68
C VAL A 328 -11.62 18.67 11.83
N ALA A 329 -10.62 19.53 11.56
CA ALA A 329 -9.99 20.35 12.59
C ALA A 329 -11.01 21.27 13.27
N TYR A 330 -11.87 21.92 12.49
CA TYR A 330 -12.96 22.75 13.01
C TYR A 330 -13.96 21.94 13.83
N ALA A 331 -14.28 20.71 13.41
CA ALA A 331 -15.19 19.82 14.13
C ALA A 331 -14.71 19.54 15.56
N PHE A 332 -13.43 19.26 15.72
CA PHE A 332 -12.81 19.09 17.03
C PHE A 332 -12.73 20.39 17.80
N TYR A 333 -12.29 21.49 17.17
CA TYR A 333 -12.17 22.79 17.81
C TYR A 333 -13.51 23.31 18.36
N ALA A 334 -14.57 23.19 17.57
CA ALA A 334 -15.90 23.69 17.90
C ALA A 334 -16.82 22.64 18.56
N HIS A 335 -16.33 21.42 18.81
CA HIS A 335 -17.11 20.32 19.40
C HIS A 335 -18.45 20.07 18.69
N THR A 336 -18.45 20.05 17.35
CA THR A 336 -19.68 19.95 16.53
C THR A 336 -20.36 18.58 16.58
N GLY A 337 -19.71 17.60 17.19
CA GLY A 337 -20.18 16.22 17.32
C GLY A 337 -19.78 15.27 16.20
N PRO A 338 -20.04 13.94 16.41
CA PRO A 338 -19.46 12.89 15.58
C PRO A 338 -20.02 12.84 14.16
N VAL A 339 -21.27 13.24 13.91
CA VAL A 339 -21.88 13.19 12.57
C VAL A 339 -21.18 14.17 11.61
N PHE A 340 -20.96 15.40 12.07
CA PHE A 340 -20.25 16.40 11.28
C PHE A 340 -18.80 15.94 10.99
N LEU A 341 -18.08 15.52 12.02
CA LEU A 341 -16.71 15.00 11.89
C LEU A 341 -16.64 13.84 10.90
N MET A 342 -17.53 12.84 11.05
CA MET A 342 -17.55 11.67 10.18
C MET A 342 -17.79 12.03 8.73
N SER A 343 -18.68 12.98 8.44
CA SER A 343 -18.96 13.43 7.07
C SER A 343 -17.69 13.94 6.37
N PHE A 344 -16.84 14.69 7.07
CA PHE A 344 -15.60 15.22 6.50
C PHE A 344 -14.44 14.23 6.54
N LEU A 345 -14.41 13.27 7.46
CA LEU A 345 -13.50 12.13 7.37
C LEU A 345 -13.79 11.28 6.12
N LEU A 346 -15.07 11.03 5.81
CA LEU A 346 -15.43 10.31 4.58
C LEU A 346 -15.07 11.11 3.32
N LEU A 347 -15.25 12.42 3.33
CA LEU A 347 -14.80 13.30 2.24
C LEU A 347 -13.29 13.26 2.07
N PHE A 348 -12.53 13.24 3.18
CA PHE A 348 -11.08 13.07 3.15
C PHE A 348 -10.68 11.75 2.49
N ILE A 349 -11.29 10.63 2.88
CA ILE A 349 -11.01 9.30 2.31
C ILE A 349 -11.35 9.28 0.82
N ALA A 350 -12.48 9.87 0.41
CA ALA A 350 -12.85 9.97 -0.99
C ALA A 350 -11.85 10.79 -1.80
N ALA A 351 -11.42 11.94 -1.27
CA ALA A 351 -10.40 12.79 -1.90
C ALA A 351 -9.05 12.07 -2.02
N HIS A 352 -8.66 11.27 -0.99
CA HIS A 352 -7.47 10.44 -1.03
C HIS A 352 -7.55 9.39 -2.13
N ALA A 353 -8.61 8.61 -2.15
CA ALA A 353 -8.78 7.49 -3.08
C ALA A 353 -8.78 7.94 -4.54
N ILE A 354 -9.42 9.09 -4.84
CA ILE A 354 -9.43 9.69 -6.20
C ILE A 354 -8.07 10.33 -6.55
N GLY A 355 -7.47 11.04 -5.62
CA GLY A 355 -6.25 11.82 -5.82
C GLY A 355 -4.98 10.99 -5.66
N GLN A 356 -4.34 11.14 -4.52
CA GLN A 356 -3.05 10.50 -4.23
C GLN A 356 -3.09 8.97 -4.29
N GLY A 357 -4.15 8.34 -3.80
CA GLY A 357 -4.27 6.89 -3.76
C GLY A 357 -4.25 6.25 -5.15
N ALA A 358 -4.93 6.87 -6.13
CA ALA A 358 -4.94 6.39 -7.51
C ALA A 358 -3.65 6.76 -8.26
N VAL A 359 -3.06 7.91 -7.97
CA VAL A 359 -2.02 8.52 -8.82
C VAL A 359 -0.61 8.12 -8.44
N ILE A 360 -0.29 7.97 -7.14
CA ILE A 360 1.10 7.88 -6.68
C ILE A 360 1.93 6.82 -7.40
N TRP A 361 1.45 5.58 -7.47
CA TRP A 361 2.22 4.46 -8.03
C TRP A 361 2.37 4.58 -9.55
N VAL A 362 1.32 5.03 -10.23
CA VAL A 362 1.32 5.26 -11.67
C VAL A 362 2.30 6.39 -12.00
N PHE A 363 2.21 7.52 -11.32
CA PHE A 363 3.09 8.66 -11.54
C PHE A 363 4.56 8.31 -11.32
N ILE A 364 4.91 7.63 -10.21
CA ILE A 364 6.28 7.18 -9.95
C ILE A 364 6.78 6.25 -11.06
N SER A 365 5.93 5.37 -11.59
CA SER A 365 6.32 4.47 -12.68
C SER A 365 6.54 5.17 -14.02
N GLU A 366 5.82 6.27 -14.27
CA GLU A 366 5.85 7.01 -15.53
C GLU A 366 7.01 8.03 -15.61
N ILE A 367 7.42 8.63 -14.49
CA ILE A 367 8.47 9.68 -14.50
C ILE A 367 9.88 9.14 -14.72
N PHE A 368 10.15 7.86 -14.44
CA PHE A 368 11.49 7.30 -14.58
C PHE A 368 11.69 6.64 -15.95
N PRO A 369 12.84 6.93 -16.61
CA PRO A 369 13.29 6.22 -17.81
C PRO A 369 13.34 4.71 -17.56
N THR A 370 13.11 3.93 -18.62
CA THR A 370 13.05 2.46 -18.52
C THR A 370 14.27 1.85 -17.82
N ARG A 371 15.48 2.41 -18.07
CA ARG A 371 16.77 1.95 -17.51
C ARG A 371 16.84 1.99 -15.98
N ILE A 372 16.24 3.01 -15.35
CA ILE A 372 16.31 3.23 -13.90
C ILE A 372 14.94 3.13 -13.22
N ARG A 373 13.89 2.74 -13.96
CA ARG A 373 12.49 2.71 -13.47
C ARG A 373 12.33 1.83 -12.24
N SER A 374 12.91 0.64 -12.25
CA SER A 374 12.84 -0.28 -11.10
C SER A 374 13.45 0.34 -9.84
N ALA A 375 14.65 0.94 -9.96
CA ALA A 375 15.29 1.63 -8.85
C ALA A 375 14.49 2.86 -8.37
N GLY A 376 13.90 3.62 -9.33
CA GLY A 376 13.06 4.77 -9.01
C GLY A 376 11.77 4.39 -8.30
N GLN A 377 11.11 3.31 -8.72
CA GLN A 377 9.92 2.76 -8.05
C GLN A 377 10.25 2.26 -6.64
N SER A 378 11.36 1.53 -6.48
CA SER A 378 11.81 1.08 -5.16
C SER A 378 12.14 2.26 -4.24
N PHE A 379 12.77 3.31 -4.75
CA PHE A 379 13.05 4.53 -4.01
C PHE A 379 11.74 5.21 -3.55
N GLY A 380 10.79 5.46 -4.46
CA GLY A 380 9.51 6.07 -4.13
C GLY A 380 8.71 5.26 -3.11
N ALA A 381 8.67 3.93 -3.28
CA ALA A 381 8.03 3.03 -2.33
C ALA A 381 8.70 3.07 -0.95
N SER A 382 10.03 3.10 -0.90
CA SER A 382 10.76 3.17 0.38
C SER A 382 10.47 4.46 1.12
N ILE A 383 10.47 5.62 0.44
CA ILE A 383 10.11 6.90 1.04
C ILE A 383 8.68 6.86 1.58
N HIS A 384 7.74 6.33 0.80
CA HIS A 384 6.35 6.16 1.22
C HIS A 384 6.24 5.38 2.54
N TRP A 385 6.87 4.20 2.62
CA TRP A 385 6.78 3.35 3.80
C TRP A 385 7.54 3.90 5.01
N VAL A 386 8.67 4.58 4.81
CA VAL A 386 9.40 5.26 5.89
C VAL A 386 8.54 6.34 6.52
N PHE A 387 7.91 7.22 5.72
CA PHE A 387 7.03 8.25 6.26
C PHE A 387 5.75 7.67 6.87
N ALA A 388 5.20 6.59 6.30
CA ALA A 388 4.10 5.85 6.91
C ALA A 388 4.46 5.35 8.32
N ALA A 389 5.64 4.72 8.45
CA ALA A 389 6.13 4.22 9.72
C ALA A 389 6.38 5.35 10.73
N LEU A 390 6.99 6.46 10.30
CA LEU A 390 7.27 7.62 11.17
C LEU A 390 5.98 8.27 11.67
N ILE A 391 5.00 8.51 10.80
CA ILE A 391 3.72 9.11 11.20
C ILE A 391 2.99 8.18 12.18
N THR A 392 2.91 6.89 11.87
CA THR A 392 2.25 5.91 12.74
C THR A 392 2.95 5.80 14.11
N LEU A 393 4.30 5.87 14.12
CA LEU A 393 5.11 5.85 15.33
C LEU A 393 4.82 7.05 16.24
N VAL A 394 4.77 8.26 15.68
CA VAL A 394 4.62 9.48 16.49
C VAL A 394 3.18 9.77 16.87
N THR A 395 2.20 9.16 16.20
CA THR A 395 0.77 9.41 16.44
C THR A 395 0.35 9.26 17.91
N PRO A 396 0.72 8.20 18.65
CA PRO A 396 0.33 8.07 20.06
C PRO A 396 0.89 9.18 20.96
N VAL A 397 2.04 9.77 20.61
CA VAL A 397 2.61 10.90 21.37
C VAL A 397 1.67 12.12 21.32
N PHE A 398 0.91 12.26 20.24
CA PHE A 398 -0.01 13.40 20.08
C PHE A 398 -1.46 13.04 20.44
N LEU A 399 -1.93 11.84 20.07
CA LEU A 399 -3.34 11.46 20.13
C LEU A 399 -3.74 10.69 21.37
N ASP A 400 -2.78 10.14 22.13
CA ASP A 400 -3.07 9.31 23.29
C ASP A 400 -3.98 9.99 24.30
N LYS A 401 -5.04 9.29 24.76
CA LYS A 401 -6.08 9.85 25.64
C LYS A 401 -5.58 10.25 27.03
N GLU A 402 -4.54 9.60 27.53
CA GLU A 402 -4.01 9.85 28.89
C GLU A 402 -2.80 10.77 28.87
N ASN A 403 -1.84 10.49 27.96
CA ASN A 403 -0.53 11.08 27.95
C ASN A 403 -0.19 11.84 26.65
N GLY A 404 -1.14 11.92 25.71
CA GLY A 404 -0.94 12.62 24.43
C GLY A 404 -0.88 14.15 24.60
N ILE A 405 -0.07 14.79 23.76
CA ILE A 405 0.08 16.25 23.76
C ILE A 405 -1.26 16.94 23.48
N PHE A 406 -2.08 16.38 22.61
CA PHE A 406 -3.38 16.92 22.20
C PHE A 406 -4.54 16.05 22.70
N LYS A 407 -4.37 15.37 23.85
CA LYS A 407 -5.35 14.44 24.43
C LYS A 407 -6.74 15.05 24.65
N GLU A 408 -6.82 16.34 24.97
CA GLU A 408 -8.08 17.03 25.20
C GLU A 408 -8.77 17.47 23.92
N ASN A 409 -7.98 17.85 22.92
CA ASN A 409 -8.52 18.30 21.64
C ASN A 409 -7.51 18.11 20.49
N PRO A 410 -7.71 17.14 19.59
CA PRO A 410 -6.76 16.79 18.54
C PRO A 410 -6.79 17.71 17.30
N TRP A 411 -7.55 18.82 17.29
CA TRP A 411 -7.65 19.71 16.13
C TRP A 411 -6.30 20.14 15.52
N PRO A 412 -5.21 20.39 16.32
CA PRO A 412 -3.95 20.83 15.74
C PRO A 412 -3.31 19.80 14.82
N ILE A 413 -3.55 18.50 15.04
CA ILE A 413 -3.03 17.41 14.19
C ILE A 413 -3.65 17.53 12.79
N PHE A 414 -4.97 17.72 12.71
CA PHE A 414 -5.69 17.85 11.44
C PHE A 414 -5.36 19.17 10.74
N ALA A 415 -5.20 20.25 11.49
CA ALA A 415 -4.77 21.54 10.96
C ALA A 415 -3.34 21.46 10.37
N PHE A 416 -2.44 20.71 11.01
CA PHE A 416 -1.10 20.44 10.47
C PHE A 416 -1.19 19.70 9.12
N PHE A 417 -1.96 18.62 9.04
CA PHE A 417 -2.11 17.88 7.78
C PHE A 417 -2.79 18.76 6.70
N ALA A 418 -3.78 19.59 7.06
CA ALA A 418 -4.38 20.55 6.12
C ALA A 418 -3.32 21.54 5.57
N GLY A 419 -2.45 22.07 6.43
CA GLY A 419 -1.34 22.94 6.04
C GLY A 419 -0.36 22.24 5.09
N MET A 420 -0.03 20.97 5.36
CA MET A 420 0.81 20.18 4.45
C MET A 420 0.15 19.98 3.08
N MET A 421 -1.18 19.86 3.03
CA MET A 421 -1.89 19.72 1.76
C MET A 421 -1.98 21.04 0.99
N VAL A 422 -1.93 22.20 1.66
CA VAL A 422 -1.72 23.49 0.97
C VAL A 422 -0.35 23.53 0.31
N LEU A 423 0.70 23.09 1.00
CA LEU A 423 2.04 22.98 0.42
C LEU A 423 2.08 21.99 -0.75
N GLN A 424 1.37 20.87 -0.63
CA GLN A 424 1.20 19.92 -1.74
C GLN A 424 0.54 20.59 -2.94
N LEU A 425 -0.56 21.33 -2.75
CA LEU A 425 -1.27 22.02 -3.82
C LEU A 425 -0.33 22.98 -4.58
N ILE A 426 0.42 23.78 -3.85
CA ILE A 426 1.42 24.71 -4.41
C ILE A 426 2.47 23.93 -5.23
N TRP A 427 3.00 22.84 -4.64
CA TRP A 427 4.00 22.01 -5.30
C TRP A 427 3.45 21.36 -6.59
N VAL A 428 2.21 20.83 -6.57
CA VAL A 428 1.56 20.23 -7.74
C VAL A 428 1.38 21.26 -8.85
N LEU A 429 0.93 22.47 -8.52
CA LEU A 429 0.75 23.56 -9.50
C LEU A 429 2.07 23.92 -10.17
N MET A 430 3.16 24.04 -9.39
CA MET A 430 4.44 24.58 -9.86
C MET A 430 5.37 23.54 -10.47
N ARG A 431 5.37 22.30 -10.01
CA ARG A 431 6.44 21.33 -10.31
C ARG A 431 5.97 20.04 -10.96
N VAL A 432 4.73 19.59 -10.71
CA VAL A 432 4.25 18.31 -11.23
C VAL A 432 3.88 18.44 -12.71
N PRO A 433 4.49 17.65 -13.60
CA PRO A 433 4.09 17.56 -14.99
C PRO A 433 2.83 16.73 -15.14
N GLU A 434 2.02 16.98 -16.19
CA GLU A 434 1.04 15.98 -16.62
C GLU A 434 1.76 14.91 -17.44
N THR A 435 1.47 13.65 -17.11
CA THR A 435 2.10 12.49 -17.75
C THR A 435 1.14 11.75 -18.69
N LYS A 436 -0.17 12.04 -18.60
CA LYS A 436 -1.19 11.42 -19.44
C LYS A 436 -0.94 11.70 -20.94
N GLY A 437 -0.95 10.63 -21.75
CA GLY A 437 -0.90 10.73 -23.21
C GLY A 437 0.46 11.15 -23.76
N ILE A 438 1.50 11.21 -22.93
CA ILE A 438 2.88 11.51 -23.32
C ILE A 438 3.66 10.20 -23.37
N SER A 439 4.43 9.93 -24.43
CA SER A 439 5.30 8.77 -24.47
C SER A 439 6.41 8.89 -23.43
N LEU A 440 6.91 7.74 -22.94
CA LEU A 440 7.94 7.73 -21.91
C LEU A 440 9.22 8.43 -22.37
N GLU A 441 9.58 8.29 -23.65
CA GLU A 441 10.74 8.91 -24.27
C GLU A 441 10.59 10.43 -24.40
N GLU A 442 9.39 10.90 -24.72
CA GLU A 442 9.08 12.33 -24.78
C GLU A 442 9.07 12.96 -23.40
N LEU A 443 8.50 12.26 -22.42
CA LEU A 443 8.49 12.67 -21.02
C LEU A 443 9.92 12.75 -20.46
N GLU A 444 10.77 11.75 -20.78
CA GLU A 444 12.19 11.75 -20.42
C GLU A 444 12.89 13.01 -20.98
N LYS A 445 12.75 13.28 -22.27
CA LYS A 445 13.31 14.50 -22.90
C LYS A 445 12.83 15.76 -22.20
N LYS A 446 11.52 15.89 -21.94
CA LYS A 446 10.92 17.07 -21.29
C LYS A 446 11.39 17.28 -19.86
N LEU A 447 11.63 16.20 -19.12
CA LEU A 447 12.06 16.26 -17.73
C LEU A 447 13.57 16.47 -17.57
N LEU A 448 14.37 15.95 -18.52
CA LEU A 448 15.83 16.06 -18.50
C LEU A 448 16.36 17.31 -19.23
N SER A 449 15.64 17.85 -20.23
CA SER A 449 16.07 19.02 -21.01
C SER A 449 15.90 20.37 -20.30
N LYS A 450 15.17 20.45 -19.17
CA LYS A 450 14.98 21.69 -18.41
C LYS A 450 16.11 21.96 -17.37
N GLU A 451 17.22 21.26 -17.46
CA GLU A 451 18.43 21.49 -16.62
C GLU A 451 19.61 22.10 -17.39
N SER A 452 19.40 22.55 -18.66
CA SER A 452 20.38 23.35 -19.41
C SER A 452 20.07 24.84 -19.35
#